data_d6f388d57d7f086150d213da43b243d6
#
_entry.id   d6f388d57d7f086150d213da43b243d6
#
_cell.length_a   1.000
_cell.length_b   1.000
_cell.length_c   1.000
_cell.angle_alpha   90.00
_cell.angle_beta   90.00
_cell.angle_gamma   90.00
#
_symmetry.space_group_name_H-M   'P 1'
#
loop_
_entity.id
_entity.type
_entity.pdbx_description
1 polymer ?
#
loop_
_entity_poly.entity_id
_entity_poly.type
_entity_poly.pdbx_seq_one_letter_code
_entity_poly.pdbx_strand_id
1 'polypeptide(L)'
;MKKKTSLLVFIIAAVMVFSLWPQQVNAAENAARTATADNVTINNWHDANALDDSTKNVGRIWTDKSVSADDVTLTSQEKESGTATIEKGVGSDFLVGLSALSSTAKITGQTIVPLDIVLVLDVSGSMDDPMGSADSTRRIKALKDAVNSFIESSAEANDKRTDVNKQNRIAIVKFAGDKTNKVGNDQYRQSRFYYNYTQIVSRYKAYTSGNKSEGKTTVNALTPAGCTAADYAMDLTKDLVDQSKTDANNNADRKNVKRVVIFFTDGEPNHQKDFSDDVANDAIKSAKGIKADADIYTIGIFSGADVSITGHSGWGGWTDKEKFNAFMHGLSSNYPTAGTYEKLGTRAKDSNGNDAAYYKVASDSKGLEDIFKQIEDEIISSAQSPTQVGQGEDPSDAGFITLTDQLGDYMQVDDI
;
A
#
# COMPACT_ATOMS: atom_id res chain seq x y z
N MET A 1 -8.69 25.90 -56.48
CA MET A 1 -8.35 24.49 -56.18
C MET A 1 -7.78 24.45 -54.79
N LYS A 2 -8.54 23.95 -53.81
CA LYS A 2 -8.04 23.75 -52.46
C LYS A 2 -7.20 22.50 -52.49
N LYS A 3 -5.88 22.60 -52.28
CA LYS A 3 -5.05 21.44 -52.02
C LYS A 3 -5.49 20.87 -50.68
N LYS A 4 -6.05 19.65 -50.70
CA LYS A 4 -6.28 18.89 -49.50
C LYS A 4 -4.91 18.33 -49.09
N THR A 5 -4.41 18.76 -47.94
CA THR A 5 -3.25 18.18 -47.31
C THR A 5 -3.72 16.99 -46.50
N SER A 6 -3.36 15.81 -46.93
CA SER A 6 -3.69 14.58 -46.20
C SER A 6 -2.59 14.27 -45.17
N LEU A 7 -2.96 14.04 -43.96
CA LEU A 7 -2.08 13.66 -42.88
C LEU A 7 -2.28 12.18 -42.59
N LEU A 8 -1.23 11.39 -42.66
CA LEU A 8 -1.24 10.02 -42.19
C LEU A 8 -0.69 9.98 -40.77
N VAL A 9 -1.47 9.51 -39.88
CA VAL A 9 -1.08 9.29 -38.48
C VAL A 9 -0.93 7.81 -38.28
N PHE A 10 0.19 7.35 -37.90
CA PHE A 10 0.31 6.42 -36.80
C PHE A 10 1.61 5.71 -36.67
N ILE A 11 2.11 5.74 -35.51
CA ILE A 11 2.46 4.49 -34.84
C ILE A 11 2.53 4.69 -33.37
N ILE A 12 1.74 3.94 -32.67
CA ILE A 12 2.12 3.49 -31.35
C ILE A 12 3.11 2.37 -31.55
N ALA A 13 4.36 2.72 -31.77
CA ALA A 13 5.42 1.82 -31.40
C ALA A 13 5.52 1.93 -29.89
N ALA A 14 4.64 1.24 -29.18
CA ALA A 14 4.93 0.84 -27.83
C ALA A 14 6.13 -0.11 -27.94
N VAL A 15 7.33 0.44 -28.03
CA VAL A 15 8.53 -0.31 -27.76
C VAL A 15 8.46 -0.59 -26.26
N MET A 16 7.71 -1.64 -25.89
CA MET A 16 7.86 -2.25 -24.60
C MET A 16 9.25 -2.90 -24.60
N VAL A 17 10.24 -2.10 -24.24
CA VAL A 17 11.54 -2.65 -23.88
C VAL A 17 11.37 -3.28 -22.52
N PHE A 18 10.99 -4.55 -22.49
CA PHE A 18 11.16 -5.40 -21.33
C PHE A 18 12.65 -5.68 -21.16
N SER A 19 13.39 -4.76 -20.58
CA SER A 19 14.72 -5.07 -20.10
C SER A 19 14.59 -5.61 -18.67
N LEU A 20 14.67 -6.92 -18.53
CA LEU A 20 14.74 -7.64 -17.25
C LEU A 20 16.14 -7.55 -16.61
N TRP A 21 16.98 -6.57 -16.98
CA TRP A 21 18.27 -6.36 -16.35
C TRP A 21 18.57 -4.89 -16.13
N PRO A 22 19.03 -4.51 -14.91
CA PRO A 22 19.54 -3.17 -14.70
C PRO A 22 20.88 -3.06 -15.45
N GLN A 23 20.87 -2.49 -16.64
CA GLN A 23 22.11 -2.00 -17.24
C GLN A 23 22.48 -0.70 -16.54
N GLN A 24 23.63 -0.70 -15.86
CA GLN A 24 24.29 0.55 -15.52
C GLN A 24 24.64 1.26 -16.82
N VAL A 25 23.89 2.27 -17.14
CA VAL A 25 24.21 3.16 -18.27
C VAL A 25 25.28 4.10 -17.76
N ASN A 26 26.51 3.95 -18.25
CA ASN A 26 27.59 4.87 -17.93
C ASN A 26 27.29 6.27 -18.46
N ALA A 27 27.59 7.29 -17.66
CA ALA A 27 27.39 8.71 -17.99
C ALA A 27 28.01 9.19 -19.31
N ALA A 28 28.93 8.41 -19.87
CA ALA A 28 29.55 8.70 -21.17
C ALA A 28 28.69 8.31 -22.39
N GLU A 29 27.59 7.56 -22.20
CA GLU A 29 26.69 7.14 -23.30
C GLU A 29 25.47 8.01 -23.47
N ASN A 30 25.43 9.12 -22.78
CA ASN A 30 24.32 10.08 -22.80
C ASN A 30 24.30 10.99 -24.07
N ALA A 31 25.00 10.62 -25.11
CA ALA A 31 24.66 11.14 -26.43
C ALA A 31 23.22 10.70 -26.73
N ALA A 32 22.38 11.66 -27.08
CA ALA A 32 20.99 11.47 -27.41
C ALA A 32 20.74 10.10 -28.03
N ARG A 33 19.95 9.23 -27.32
CA ARG A 33 19.49 7.98 -27.92
C ARG A 33 18.55 8.37 -29.05
N THR A 34 19.07 8.32 -30.23
CA THR A 34 18.33 8.56 -31.47
C THR A 34 17.90 7.22 -32.02
N ALA A 35 16.63 6.97 -32.14
CA ALA A 35 16.17 5.97 -33.09
C ALA A 35 16.31 6.64 -34.46
N THR A 36 17.21 6.10 -35.30
CA THR A 36 17.39 6.59 -36.66
C THR A 36 16.52 5.72 -37.56
N ALA A 37 15.50 6.26 -38.10
CA ALA A 37 14.90 5.79 -39.32
C ALA A 37 15.59 6.53 -40.48
N ASP A 38 15.53 6.02 -41.71
CA ASP A 38 16.05 6.73 -42.86
C ASP A 38 15.46 8.17 -42.87
N ASN A 39 16.30 9.15 -42.56
CA ASN A 39 15.99 10.57 -42.46
C ASN A 39 15.13 11.05 -41.27
N VAL A 40 14.78 10.19 -40.30
CA VAL A 40 14.06 10.62 -39.11
C VAL A 40 14.87 10.34 -37.88
N THR A 41 15.12 11.38 -37.09
CA THR A 41 15.71 11.28 -35.77
C THR A 41 14.62 11.52 -34.74
N ILE A 42 14.22 10.50 -34.02
CA ILE A 42 13.39 10.65 -32.83
C ILE A 42 14.33 11.12 -31.72
N ASN A 43 14.30 12.40 -31.45
CA ASN A 43 15.13 12.97 -30.40
C ASN A 43 14.62 12.52 -29.04
N ASN A 44 15.55 12.17 -28.17
CA ASN A 44 15.24 12.02 -26.77
C ASN A 44 14.84 13.40 -26.20
N TRP A 45 13.59 13.56 -25.93
CA TRP A 45 12.94 14.71 -25.34
C TRP A 45 13.21 14.89 -23.85
N HIS A 46 13.97 13.98 -23.24
CA HIS A 46 14.53 14.10 -21.90
C HIS A 46 16.00 14.41 -22.00
N ASP A 47 16.50 15.21 -21.07
CA ASP A 47 17.93 15.45 -20.98
C ASP A 47 18.68 14.20 -20.47
N ALA A 48 19.98 14.17 -20.71
CA ALA A 48 20.83 13.04 -20.30
C ALA A 48 20.78 12.81 -18.78
N ASN A 49 20.66 13.86 -17.98
CA ASN A 49 20.56 13.75 -16.52
C ASN A 49 19.27 13.09 -16.08
N ALA A 50 18.19 13.26 -16.86
CA ALA A 50 16.91 12.61 -16.56
C ALA A 50 16.96 11.09 -16.78
N LEU A 51 17.85 10.60 -17.64
CA LEU A 51 18.06 9.16 -17.87
C LEU A 51 18.92 8.52 -16.79
N ASP A 52 19.94 9.25 -16.32
CA ASP A 52 20.89 8.75 -15.32
C ASP A 52 20.27 8.68 -13.93
N ASP A 53 19.30 9.51 -13.66
CA ASP A 53 18.61 9.53 -12.38
C ASP A 53 17.19 9.01 -12.55
N SER A 54 17.07 7.69 -12.62
CA SER A 54 15.79 7.00 -12.72
C SER A 54 14.82 7.38 -11.58
N THR A 55 15.33 7.85 -10.43
CA THR A 55 14.51 8.25 -9.30
C THR A 55 13.81 9.59 -9.52
N LYS A 56 14.38 10.50 -10.30
CA LYS A 56 13.73 11.79 -10.66
C LYS A 56 12.50 11.60 -11.52
N ASN A 57 12.44 10.51 -12.28
CA ASN A 57 11.44 10.27 -13.30
C ASN A 57 10.51 9.11 -12.96
N VAL A 58 10.67 8.59 -11.76
CA VAL A 58 9.84 7.52 -11.24
C VAL A 58 8.37 7.91 -11.24
N GLY A 59 7.54 7.06 -11.82
CA GLY A 59 6.10 7.30 -11.96
C GLY A 59 5.73 8.37 -12.99
N ARG A 60 6.67 8.76 -13.85
CA ARG A 60 6.40 9.63 -14.99
C ARG A 60 6.42 8.85 -16.29
N ILE A 61 5.65 9.30 -17.23
CA ILE A 61 5.65 8.85 -18.61
C ILE A 61 6.22 9.99 -19.44
N TRP A 62 7.25 9.69 -20.23
CA TRP A 62 7.71 10.63 -21.25
C TRP A 62 6.87 10.44 -22.50
N THR A 63 6.45 11.52 -23.06
CA THR A 63 5.75 11.53 -24.34
C THR A 63 6.53 12.37 -25.33
N ASP A 64 6.57 11.90 -26.56
CA ASP A 64 7.17 12.64 -27.67
C ASP A 64 6.26 12.61 -28.89
N LYS A 65 6.34 13.68 -29.70
CA LYS A 65 5.68 13.79 -30.97
C LYS A 65 6.71 14.09 -32.03
N SER A 66 6.82 13.20 -33.00
CA SER A 66 7.72 13.32 -34.12
C SER A 66 6.95 13.40 -35.43
N VAL A 67 7.49 14.12 -36.41
CA VAL A 67 6.89 14.25 -37.75
C VAL A 67 7.93 13.87 -38.79
N SER A 68 7.54 13.00 -39.73
CA SER A 68 8.39 12.59 -40.85
C SER A 68 7.69 12.81 -42.18
N ALA A 69 8.43 13.29 -43.17
CA ALA A 69 7.98 13.36 -44.56
C ALA A 69 8.17 12.06 -45.34
N ASP A 70 8.93 11.11 -44.77
CA ASP A 70 9.28 9.81 -45.35
C ASP A 70 8.84 8.65 -44.49
N ASP A 71 8.96 7.42 -45.00
CA ASP A 71 8.77 6.20 -44.24
C ASP A 71 9.71 6.15 -43.04
N VAL A 72 9.25 5.53 -41.95
CA VAL A 72 10.02 5.42 -40.70
C VAL A 72 10.38 3.98 -40.42
N THR A 73 11.67 3.67 -40.35
CA THR A 73 12.16 2.35 -39.94
C THR A 73 12.62 2.37 -38.51
N LEU A 74 11.99 1.56 -37.68
CA LEU A 74 12.35 1.36 -36.28
C LEU A 74 13.20 0.10 -36.15
N THR A 75 14.36 0.22 -35.54
CA THR A 75 15.26 -0.90 -35.28
C THR A 75 15.36 -1.15 -33.77
N SER A 76 15.07 -2.36 -33.33
CA SER A 76 15.31 -2.77 -31.97
C SER A 76 16.81 -2.80 -31.69
N GLN A 77 17.24 -2.24 -30.56
CA GLN A 77 18.64 -2.31 -30.11
C GLN A 77 18.93 -3.56 -29.27
N GLU A 78 17.95 -4.42 -29.07
CA GLU A 78 18.17 -5.69 -28.37
C GLU A 78 18.77 -6.76 -29.32
N LYS A 79 19.45 -7.76 -28.73
CA LYS A 79 20.21 -8.79 -29.44
C LYS A 79 19.40 -9.63 -30.43
N GLU A 80 18.10 -9.60 -30.38
CA GLU A 80 17.21 -10.19 -31.38
C GLU A 80 16.59 -9.03 -32.20
N SER A 81 17.36 -8.61 -33.19
CA SER A 81 17.03 -7.48 -34.01
C SER A 81 15.76 -7.69 -34.84
N GLY A 82 14.70 -7.00 -34.43
CA GLY A 82 13.54 -6.75 -35.27
C GLY A 82 13.64 -5.36 -35.89
N THR A 83 13.37 -5.21 -37.16
CA THR A 83 13.09 -3.94 -37.81
C THR A 83 11.63 -3.89 -38.17
N ALA A 84 10.97 -2.78 -37.91
CA ALA A 84 9.62 -2.51 -38.37
C ALA A 84 9.65 -1.23 -39.18
N THR A 85 9.22 -1.31 -40.42
CA THR A 85 9.08 -0.13 -41.29
C THR A 85 7.62 0.30 -41.32
N ILE A 86 7.41 1.55 -41.15
CA ILE A 86 6.12 2.19 -41.18
C ILE A 86 6.10 3.07 -42.42
N GLU A 87 5.28 2.64 -43.35
CA GLU A 87 5.18 3.27 -44.62
C GLU A 87 4.22 4.46 -44.55
N LYS A 88 4.65 5.56 -45.15
CA LYS A 88 3.76 6.70 -45.36
C LYS A 88 2.78 6.33 -46.47
N GLY A 89 1.49 6.43 -46.18
CA GLY A 89 0.45 6.11 -47.14
C GLY A 89 0.55 6.91 -48.44
N VAL A 90 0.16 6.29 -49.54
CA VAL A 90 0.16 6.95 -50.84
C VAL A 90 -0.78 8.17 -50.84
N GLY A 91 -0.20 9.34 -51.11
CA GLY A 91 -0.95 10.59 -51.10
C GLY A 91 -0.92 11.34 -49.78
N SER A 92 -0.32 10.81 -48.75
CA SER A 92 -0.10 11.48 -47.46
C SER A 92 1.13 12.39 -47.54
N ASP A 93 1.07 13.54 -46.87
CA ASP A 93 2.16 14.51 -46.88
C ASP A 93 3.25 14.18 -45.87
N PHE A 94 2.86 13.59 -44.73
CA PHE A 94 3.79 13.21 -43.64
C PHE A 94 3.19 12.21 -42.66
N LEU A 95 4.06 11.57 -41.89
CA LEU A 95 3.75 10.74 -40.75
C LEU A 95 3.86 11.53 -39.44
N VAL A 96 2.95 11.31 -38.52
CA VAL A 96 3.09 11.75 -37.12
C VAL A 96 3.27 10.55 -36.24
N GLY A 97 4.38 10.48 -35.55
CA GLY A 97 4.67 9.48 -34.54
C GLY A 97 4.38 10.05 -33.14
N LEU A 98 3.56 9.36 -32.37
CA LEU A 98 3.37 9.64 -30.94
C LEU A 98 4.03 8.50 -30.17
N SER A 99 4.91 8.81 -29.23
CA SER A 99 5.58 7.83 -28.42
C SER A 99 5.39 8.07 -26.93
N ALA A 100 5.33 7.00 -26.17
CA ALA A 100 5.29 7.05 -24.73
C ALA A 100 6.29 6.05 -24.16
N LEU A 101 7.11 6.48 -23.22
CA LEU A 101 8.10 5.65 -22.53
C LEU A 101 7.82 5.72 -21.03
N SER A 102 7.58 4.57 -20.42
CA SER A 102 7.48 4.48 -18.96
C SER A 102 8.85 4.28 -18.33
N SER A 103 9.06 4.84 -17.14
CA SER A 103 10.24 4.53 -16.35
C SER A 103 10.20 3.07 -15.92
N THR A 104 11.27 2.32 -16.20
CA THR A 104 11.45 0.92 -15.75
C THR A 104 12.13 0.82 -14.40
N ALA A 105 12.47 1.95 -13.78
CA ALA A 105 13.12 1.96 -12.49
C ALA A 105 12.19 1.44 -11.41
N LYS A 106 12.69 0.52 -10.60
CA LYS A 106 12.02 0.16 -9.35
C LYS A 106 11.88 1.43 -8.52
N ILE A 107 10.64 1.76 -8.16
CA ILE A 107 10.35 2.90 -7.30
C ILE A 107 10.88 2.54 -5.90
N THR A 108 12.09 2.89 -5.60
CA THR A 108 12.69 2.85 -4.26
C THR A 108 12.72 4.25 -3.68
N GLY A 109 11.71 5.00 -3.84
CA GLY A 109 11.80 6.36 -3.40
C GLY A 109 10.45 6.90 -3.03
N GLN A 110 10.51 7.80 -2.26
CA GLN A 110 9.55 8.75 -1.75
C GLN A 110 8.13 8.57 -2.29
N THR A 111 7.36 7.80 -1.57
CA THR A 111 5.93 7.81 -1.73
C THR A 111 5.43 9.23 -1.58
N ILE A 112 4.92 9.79 -2.65
CA ILE A 112 4.27 11.09 -2.63
C ILE A 112 2.94 11.01 -1.85
N VAL A 113 2.42 9.80 -1.69
CA VAL A 113 1.18 9.54 -0.95
C VAL A 113 1.51 9.41 0.54
N PRO A 114 0.98 10.30 1.39
CA PRO A 114 1.14 10.17 2.83
C PRO A 114 0.35 8.97 3.36
N LEU A 115 0.81 8.41 4.46
CA LEU A 115 0.16 7.31 5.15
C LEU A 115 -0.42 7.77 6.47
N ASP A 116 -1.64 7.32 6.79
CA ASP A 116 -2.23 7.35 8.12
C ASP A 116 -2.35 5.93 8.64
N ILE A 117 -1.59 5.62 9.66
CA ILE A 117 -1.46 4.26 10.20
C ILE A 117 -2.05 4.24 11.60
N VAL A 118 -2.94 3.29 11.87
CA VAL A 118 -3.45 3.02 13.21
C VAL A 118 -2.88 1.69 13.69
N LEU A 119 -2.07 1.74 14.74
CA LEU A 119 -1.58 0.56 15.45
C LEU A 119 -2.57 0.21 16.56
N VAL A 120 -3.16 -0.98 16.50
CA VAL A 120 -4.15 -1.49 17.47
C VAL A 120 -3.50 -2.62 18.22
N LEU A 121 -3.06 -2.34 19.45
CA LEU A 121 -2.11 -3.15 20.18
C LEU A 121 -2.77 -3.81 21.39
N ASP A 122 -2.73 -5.14 21.43
CA ASP A 122 -3.15 -5.93 22.57
C ASP A 122 -2.22 -5.68 23.76
N VAL A 123 -2.81 -5.33 24.90
CA VAL A 123 -2.13 -5.23 26.19
C VAL A 123 -2.90 -6.03 27.26
N SER A 124 -3.54 -7.13 26.86
CA SER A 124 -4.19 -8.07 27.75
C SER A 124 -3.18 -8.78 28.68
N GLY A 125 -3.69 -9.48 29.66
CA GLY A 125 -2.84 -10.16 30.66
C GLY A 125 -1.91 -11.21 30.06
N SER A 126 -2.33 -11.92 29.00
CA SER A 126 -1.54 -12.93 28.28
C SER A 126 -0.31 -12.37 27.58
N MET A 127 -0.29 -11.08 27.31
CA MET A 127 0.89 -10.41 26.76
C MET A 127 2.11 -10.41 27.71
N ASP A 128 1.93 -10.79 28.98
CA ASP A 128 3.04 -11.02 29.93
C ASP A 128 3.68 -12.41 29.77
N ASP A 129 3.06 -13.31 29.01
CA ASP A 129 3.58 -14.65 28.75
C ASP A 129 4.75 -14.60 27.73
N PRO A 130 5.60 -15.64 27.69
CA PRO A 130 6.65 -15.76 26.68
C PRO A 130 6.05 -15.99 25.27
N MET A 131 6.80 -15.62 24.23
CA MET A 131 6.45 -15.86 22.83
C MET A 131 6.22 -17.35 22.55
N GLY A 132 7.04 -18.20 23.14
CA GLY A 132 6.93 -19.64 23.01
C GLY A 132 7.96 -20.39 23.83
N SER A 133 7.99 -21.72 23.74
CA SER A 133 8.96 -22.53 24.47
C SER A 133 10.41 -22.34 24.01
N ALA A 134 10.61 -21.92 22.77
CA ALA A 134 11.92 -21.65 22.18
C ALA A 134 12.35 -20.19 22.33
N ASP A 135 11.42 -19.29 22.59
CA ASP A 135 11.67 -17.86 22.78
C ASP A 135 11.04 -17.39 24.09
N SER A 136 11.87 -17.17 25.11
CA SER A 136 11.45 -16.72 26.44
C SER A 136 11.14 -15.21 26.51
N THR A 137 11.29 -14.47 25.41
CA THR A 137 10.92 -13.05 25.34
C THR A 137 9.42 -12.89 25.62
N ARG A 138 9.04 -11.99 26.52
CA ARG A 138 7.63 -11.69 26.76
C ARG A 138 7.00 -11.08 25.53
N ARG A 139 5.76 -11.46 25.21
CA ARG A 139 5.00 -10.97 24.05
C ARG A 139 4.91 -9.45 24.03
N ILE A 140 4.64 -8.83 25.20
CA ILE A 140 4.61 -7.35 25.30
C ILE A 140 5.98 -6.72 24.99
N LYS A 141 7.10 -7.39 25.32
CA LYS A 141 8.42 -6.88 24.98
C LYS A 141 8.68 -7.00 23.47
N ALA A 142 8.37 -8.14 22.87
CA ALA A 142 8.51 -8.35 21.43
C ALA A 142 7.66 -7.35 20.64
N LEU A 143 6.41 -7.11 21.08
CA LEU A 143 5.55 -6.08 20.50
C LEU A 143 6.16 -4.69 20.57
N LYS A 144 6.65 -4.28 21.75
CA LYS A 144 7.28 -2.96 21.92
C LYS A 144 8.50 -2.81 21.03
N ASP A 145 9.34 -3.81 20.94
CA ASP A 145 10.55 -3.78 20.10
C ASP A 145 10.16 -3.60 18.62
N ALA A 146 9.21 -4.39 18.12
CA ALA A 146 8.72 -4.32 16.74
C ALA A 146 8.06 -2.95 16.43
N VAL A 147 7.21 -2.44 17.32
CA VAL A 147 6.57 -1.12 17.14
C VAL A 147 7.58 0.02 17.23
N ASN A 148 8.58 -0.07 18.12
CA ASN A 148 9.65 0.91 18.19
C ASN A 148 10.49 0.96 16.91
N SER A 149 10.77 -0.20 16.31
CA SER A 149 11.44 -0.29 15.00
C SER A 149 10.59 0.32 13.90
N PHE A 150 9.28 0.04 13.89
CA PHE A 150 8.34 0.63 12.92
C PHE A 150 8.25 2.17 13.04
N ILE A 151 8.25 2.72 14.27
CA ILE A 151 8.31 4.18 14.50
C ILE A 151 9.63 4.76 13.97
N GLU A 152 10.74 4.04 14.14
CA GLU A 152 12.07 4.45 13.64
C GLU A 152 12.06 4.57 12.12
N SER A 153 11.63 3.51 11.42
CA SER A 153 11.56 3.50 9.95
C SER A 153 10.61 4.58 9.41
N SER A 154 9.46 4.77 10.08
CA SER A 154 8.51 5.84 9.71
C SER A 154 9.13 7.23 9.89
N ALA A 155 9.94 7.43 10.93
CA ALA A 155 10.63 8.70 11.16
C ALA A 155 11.70 8.96 10.08
N GLU A 156 12.48 7.93 9.72
CA GLU A 156 13.47 8.03 8.63
C GLU A 156 12.82 8.37 7.28
N ALA A 157 11.64 7.79 7.01
CA ALA A 157 10.86 8.10 5.82
C ALA A 157 10.34 9.55 5.84
N ASN A 158 9.92 10.05 7.00
CA ASN A 158 9.42 11.40 7.17
C ASN A 158 10.51 12.46 7.08
N ASP A 159 11.73 12.17 7.57
CA ASP A 159 12.87 13.10 7.48
C ASP A 159 13.26 13.44 6.03
N LYS A 160 12.93 12.54 5.08
CA LYS A 160 13.13 12.77 3.65
C LYS A 160 12.04 13.65 3.01
N ARG A 161 11.01 14.01 3.76
CA ARG A 161 9.85 14.79 3.28
C ARG A 161 9.90 16.21 3.81
N THR A 162 10.11 17.16 2.93
CA THR A 162 10.15 18.59 3.28
C THR A 162 8.78 19.16 3.64
N ASP A 163 7.72 18.61 3.06
CA ASP A 163 6.34 19.00 3.34
C ASP A 163 5.77 18.16 4.49
N VAL A 164 5.51 18.80 5.61
CA VAL A 164 4.93 18.16 6.81
C VAL A 164 3.55 17.55 6.56
N ASN A 165 2.78 18.09 5.61
CA ASN A 165 1.47 17.55 5.26
C ASN A 165 1.57 16.22 4.50
N LYS A 166 2.71 15.94 3.90
CA LYS A 166 2.99 14.68 3.20
C LYS A 166 3.68 13.63 4.07
N GLN A 167 3.94 13.94 5.34
CA GLN A 167 4.51 12.98 6.27
C GLN A 167 3.51 11.88 6.64
N ASN A 168 4.04 10.69 6.91
CA ASN A 168 3.29 9.57 7.47
C ASN A 168 2.93 9.89 8.92
N ARG A 169 1.72 9.54 9.32
CA ARG A 169 1.26 9.72 10.71
C ARG A 169 0.90 8.36 11.30
N ILE A 170 1.19 8.20 12.57
CA ILE A 170 0.86 7.00 13.35
C ILE A 170 -0.05 7.41 14.50
N ALA A 171 -1.17 6.70 14.65
CA ALA A 171 -2.00 6.70 15.85
C ALA A 171 -1.90 5.34 16.53
N ILE A 172 -2.07 5.29 17.86
CA ILE A 172 -1.93 4.07 18.65
C ILE A 172 -3.16 3.90 19.51
N VAL A 173 -3.81 2.74 19.39
CA VAL A 173 -4.87 2.25 20.26
C VAL A 173 -4.31 1.08 21.07
N LYS A 174 -4.45 1.10 22.39
CA LYS A 174 -4.25 -0.08 23.24
C LYS A 174 -5.60 -0.72 23.56
N PHE A 175 -5.66 -2.01 23.68
CA PHE A 175 -6.88 -2.65 24.13
C PHE A 175 -6.63 -3.82 25.09
N ALA A 176 -7.53 -3.98 26.05
CA ALA A 176 -7.57 -5.06 27.00
C ALA A 176 -8.96 -5.17 27.66
N GLY A 177 -9.25 -4.35 28.66
CA GLY A 177 -10.50 -4.42 29.43
C GLY A 177 -11.70 -3.81 28.71
N ASP A 178 -12.88 -4.12 29.27
CA ASP A 178 -14.21 -3.76 28.76
C ASP A 178 -14.66 -2.33 29.11
N LYS A 179 -13.72 -1.42 29.37
CA LYS A 179 -13.98 -0.02 29.63
C LYS A 179 -13.17 0.89 28.73
N THR A 180 -13.82 1.93 28.25
CA THR A 180 -13.19 2.97 27.46
C THR A 180 -13.54 4.35 28.00
N ASN A 181 -12.54 5.23 28.13
CA ASN A 181 -12.70 6.68 28.31
C ASN A 181 -12.09 7.45 27.13
N LYS A 182 -11.95 6.76 26.02
CA LYS A 182 -11.47 7.18 24.69
C LYS A 182 -9.98 7.47 24.61
N VAL A 183 -9.40 8.35 25.45
CA VAL A 183 -8.00 8.78 25.31
C VAL A 183 -7.27 8.70 26.65
N GLY A 184 -6.09 8.11 26.63
CA GLY A 184 -5.23 7.99 27.81
C GLY A 184 -4.41 6.69 27.83
N ASN A 185 -3.73 6.47 28.94
CA ASN A 185 -3.05 5.19 29.23
C ASN A 185 -3.41 4.75 30.66
N ASP A 186 -4.70 4.69 30.95
CA ASP A 186 -5.22 4.49 32.28
C ASP A 186 -5.48 3.00 32.55
N GLN A 187 -5.59 2.71 33.85
CA GLN A 187 -6.06 1.44 34.37
C GLN A 187 -7.24 1.66 35.29
N TYR A 188 -8.11 0.68 35.37
CA TYR A 188 -9.20 0.64 36.34
C TYR A 188 -9.08 -0.62 37.21
N ARG A 189 -9.66 -0.53 38.40
CA ARG A 189 -9.69 -1.66 39.32
C ARG A 189 -11.05 -2.36 39.23
N GLN A 190 -11.00 -3.67 39.03
CA GLN A 190 -12.17 -4.53 39.10
C GLN A 190 -11.89 -5.61 40.14
N SER A 191 -12.66 -5.59 41.25
CA SER A 191 -12.38 -6.44 42.39
C SER A 191 -10.96 -6.19 42.94
N ARG A 192 -10.07 -7.18 42.93
CA ARG A 192 -8.68 -7.09 43.39
C ARG A 192 -7.64 -6.94 42.28
N PHE A 193 -8.08 -6.96 41.01
CA PHE A 193 -7.20 -6.90 39.85
C PHE A 193 -7.26 -5.54 39.16
N TYR A 194 -6.17 -5.14 38.52
CA TYR A 194 -6.11 -4.00 37.63
C TYR A 194 -6.29 -4.45 36.18
N TYR A 195 -7.00 -3.66 35.40
CA TYR A 195 -7.26 -3.84 33.99
C TYR A 195 -6.89 -2.56 33.24
N ASN A 196 -6.31 -2.69 32.08
CA ASN A 196 -6.17 -1.53 31.20
C ASN A 196 -7.52 -1.12 30.64
N TYR A 197 -7.76 0.18 30.54
CA TYR A 197 -8.79 0.69 29.63
C TYR A 197 -8.42 0.38 28.20
N THR A 198 -9.41 0.15 27.33
CA THR A 198 -9.25 0.20 25.89
C THR A 198 -9.29 1.66 25.46
N GLN A 199 -8.19 2.22 24.95
CA GLN A 199 -8.00 3.66 24.76
C GLN A 199 -7.11 4.00 23.57
N ILE A 200 -7.34 5.20 23.01
CA ILE A 200 -6.36 5.85 22.13
C ILE A 200 -5.23 6.41 23.02
N VAL A 201 -4.04 5.83 22.95
CA VAL A 201 -2.86 6.31 23.69
C VAL A 201 -2.08 7.38 22.94
N SER A 202 -2.20 7.41 21.62
CA SER A 202 -1.67 8.48 20.76
C SER A 202 -2.60 8.71 19.58
N ARG A 203 -3.01 9.96 19.40
CA ARG A 203 -3.66 10.37 18.13
C ARG A 203 -2.64 10.47 17.03
N TYR A 204 -3.09 10.66 15.78
CA TYR A 204 -2.20 10.82 14.64
C TYR A 204 -1.09 11.82 14.87
N LYS A 205 0.13 11.34 14.78
CA LYS A 205 1.35 12.11 14.91
C LYS A 205 2.37 11.70 13.85
N ALA A 206 2.98 12.67 13.19
CA ALA A 206 4.13 12.42 12.34
C ALA A 206 5.39 12.33 13.23
N TYR A 207 6.06 11.19 13.16
CA TYR A 207 7.34 11.00 13.84
C TYR A 207 8.49 11.31 12.87
N THR A 208 9.50 11.98 13.39
CA THR A 208 10.76 12.35 12.72
C THR A 208 11.91 12.02 13.65
N SER A 209 13.15 12.13 13.21
CA SER A 209 14.33 11.96 14.09
C SER A 209 14.29 12.90 15.30
N GLY A 210 13.65 14.07 15.17
CA GLY A 210 13.52 15.06 16.24
C GLY A 210 12.51 14.68 17.35
N ASN A 211 11.51 13.85 17.07
CA ASN A 211 10.44 13.55 18.02
C ASN A 211 10.05 12.06 18.16
N LYS A 212 10.72 11.15 17.46
CA LYS A 212 10.42 9.68 17.53
C LYS A 212 10.54 9.11 18.94
N SER A 213 11.36 9.73 19.80
CA SER A 213 11.49 9.34 21.20
C SER A 213 10.19 9.45 21.99
N GLU A 214 9.29 10.37 21.63
CA GLU A 214 7.98 10.49 22.27
C GLU A 214 7.09 9.30 21.95
N GLY A 215 7.07 8.83 20.69
CA GLY A 215 6.36 7.62 20.27
C GLY A 215 6.88 6.38 20.98
N LYS A 216 8.21 6.22 21.03
CA LYS A 216 8.85 5.12 21.75
C LYS A 216 8.54 5.16 23.26
N THR A 217 8.52 6.33 23.87
CA THR A 217 8.13 6.49 25.28
C THR A 217 6.70 6.04 25.49
N THR A 218 5.76 6.43 24.62
CA THR A 218 4.37 6.00 24.68
C THR A 218 4.23 4.49 24.59
N VAL A 219 4.92 3.85 23.64
CA VAL A 219 4.92 2.39 23.46
C VAL A 219 5.54 1.67 24.66
N ASN A 220 6.66 2.18 25.16
CA ASN A 220 7.37 1.59 26.29
C ASN A 220 6.58 1.69 27.61
N ALA A 221 5.66 2.63 27.73
CA ALA A 221 4.79 2.80 28.89
C ALA A 221 3.59 1.81 28.91
N LEU A 222 3.34 1.05 27.85
CA LEU A 222 2.31 0.03 27.82
C LEU A 222 2.65 -1.12 28.78
N THR A 223 1.67 -1.58 29.55
CA THR A 223 1.83 -2.71 30.48
C THR A 223 0.68 -3.69 30.30
N PRO A 224 0.92 -5.02 30.36
CA PRO A 224 -0.13 -6.01 30.16
C PRO A 224 -1.04 -6.09 31.39
N ALA A 225 -2.35 -6.00 31.19
CA ALA A 225 -3.35 -6.29 32.23
C ALA A 225 -4.77 -6.29 31.65
N GLY A 226 -5.53 -7.31 31.92
CA GLY A 226 -6.97 -7.38 31.59
C GLY A 226 -7.31 -8.43 30.56
N CYS A 227 -8.45 -8.25 29.91
CA CYS A 227 -9.04 -9.14 28.88
C CYS A 227 -8.62 -8.70 27.46
N THR A 228 -9.42 -9.05 26.44
CA THR A 228 -9.12 -8.79 25.02
C THR A 228 -10.35 -8.19 24.33
N ALA A 229 -10.72 -6.96 24.72
CA ALA A 229 -11.89 -6.24 24.20
C ALA A 229 -11.64 -5.69 22.79
N ALA A 230 -11.62 -6.57 21.80
CA ALA A 230 -11.36 -6.25 20.41
C ALA A 230 -12.45 -5.37 19.76
N ASP A 231 -13.70 -5.50 20.20
CA ASP A 231 -14.84 -4.72 19.76
C ASP A 231 -14.63 -3.22 20.06
N TYR A 232 -14.34 -2.86 21.31
CA TYR A 232 -14.02 -1.48 21.67
C TYR A 232 -12.79 -0.93 20.98
N ALA A 233 -11.78 -1.80 20.75
CA ALA A 233 -10.60 -1.41 20.00
C ALA A 233 -10.94 -1.00 18.56
N MET A 234 -11.78 -1.77 17.90
CA MET A 234 -12.16 -1.50 16.50
C MET A 234 -13.11 -0.29 16.41
N ASP A 235 -13.93 -0.02 17.40
CA ASP A 235 -14.74 1.21 17.46
C ASP A 235 -13.86 2.47 17.57
N LEU A 236 -12.85 2.46 18.44
CA LEU A 236 -11.89 3.56 18.55
C LEU A 236 -11.04 3.70 17.28
N THR A 237 -10.72 2.59 16.64
CA THR A 237 -10.00 2.57 15.36
C THR A 237 -10.84 3.21 14.26
N LYS A 238 -12.15 2.93 14.25
CA LYS A 238 -13.09 3.57 13.31
C LYS A 238 -13.14 5.08 13.52
N ASP A 239 -13.20 5.56 14.76
CA ASP A 239 -13.17 6.98 15.09
C ASP A 239 -11.89 7.65 14.52
N LEU A 240 -10.73 6.98 14.59
CA LEU A 240 -9.47 7.48 14.02
C LEU A 240 -9.48 7.49 12.49
N VAL A 241 -9.98 6.44 11.85
CA VAL A 241 -10.09 6.39 10.38
C VAL A 241 -11.03 7.50 9.89
N ASP A 242 -12.16 7.73 10.56
CA ASP A 242 -13.09 8.82 10.23
C ASP A 242 -12.45 10.20 10.47
N GLN A 243 -11.61 10.35 11.49
CA GLN A 243 -10.80 11.56 11.69
C GLN A 243 -9.83 11.77 10.51
N SER A 244 -9.11 10.74 10.08
CA SER A 244 -8.22 10.82 8.91
C SER A 244 -8.94 11.23 7.63
N LYS A 245 -10.18 10.74 7.42
CA LYS A 245 -11.02 11.17 6.28
C LYS A 245 -11.36 12.65 6.37
N THR A 246 -11.73 13.11 7.56
CA THR A 246 -12.04 14.52 7.81
C THR A 246 -10.81 15.40 7.56
N ASP A 247 -9.64 15.00 8.06
CA ASP A 247 -8.38 15.70 7.84
C ASP A 247 -8.05 15.77 6.34
N ALA A 248 -8.24 14.68 5.60
CA ALA A 248 -7.99 14.62 4.16
C ALA A 248 -8.94 15.54 3.36
N ASN A 249 -10.20 15.65 3.77
CA ASN A 249 -11.16 16.56 3.14
C ASN A 249 -10.81 18.04 3.37
N ASN A 250 -10.16 18.34 4.50
CA ASN A 250 -9.79 19.71 4.89
C ASN A 250 -8.37 20.10 4.44
N ASN A 251 -7.58 19.17 3.91
CA ASN A 251 -6.20 19.40 3.49
C ASN A 251 -5.92 18.75 2.13
N ALA A 252 -5.73 19.59 1.11
CA ALA A 252 -5.50 19.14 -0.27
C ALA A 252 -4.27 18.22 -0.41
N ASP A 253 -3.20 18.46 0.37
CA ASP A 253 -1.98 17.65 0.34
C ASP A 253 -2.18 16.24 0.92
N ARG A 254 -3.26 16.03 1.68
CA ARG A 254 -3.65 14.73 2.23
C ARG A 254 -4.86 14.08 1.55
N LYS A 255 -5.37 14.69 0.48
CA LYS A 255 -6.55 14.18 -0.24
C LYS A 255 -6.42 12.70 -0.62
N ASN A 256 -5.22 12.30 -1.02
CA ASN A 256 -4.91 10.93 -1.46
C ASN A 256 -4.22 10.10 -0.36
N VAL A 257 -4.37 10.45 0.91
CA VAL A 257 -3.77 9.69 2.01
C VAL A 257 -4.23 8.23 1.98
N LYS A 258 -3.28 7.30 2.03
CA LYS A 258 -3.58 5.88 2.23
C LYS A 258 -3.70 5.58 3.71
N ARG A 259 -4.76 4.86 4.09
CA ARG A 259 -5.04 4.49 5.48
C ARG A 259 -4.77 3.02 5.69
N VAL A 260 -4.11 2.71 6.79
CA VAL A 260 -3.76 1.35 7.16
C VAL A 260 -4.01 1.14 8.64
N VAL A 261 -4.56 -0.01 8.97
CA VAL A 261 -4.73 -0.48 10.35
C VAL A 261 -3.89 -1.73 10.52
N ILE A 262 -3.11 -1.80 11.60
CA ILE A 262 -2.36 -2.99 11.99
C ILE A 262 -2.89 -3.44 13.35
N PHE A 263 -3.69 -4.50 13.35
CA PHE A 263 -4.27 -5.11 14.54
C PHE A 263 -3.40 -6.28 15.00
N PHE A 264 -2.92 -6.20 16.23
CA PHE A 264 -2.05 -7.19 16.83
C PHE A 264 -2.69 -7.80 18.08
N THR A 265 -2.71 -9.13 18.20
CA THR A 265 -3.21 -9.84 19.37
C THR A 265 -2.52 -11.18 19.59
N ASP A 266 -2.46 -11.59 20.85
CA ASP A 266 -2.02 -12.91 21.29
C ASP A 266 -3.15 -13.75 21.91
N GLY A 267 -4.37 -13.18 21.99
CA GLY A 267 -5.46 -13.72 22.77
C GLY A 267 -6.81 -13.73 22.06
N GLU A 268 -7.68 -14.55 22.58
CA GLU A 268 -9.06 -14.70 22.15
C GLU A 268 -9.88 -13.45 22.49
N PRO A 269 -10.72 -12.92 21.56
CA PRO A 269 -11.55 -11.75 21.84
C PRO A 269 -12.54 -12.07 22.95
N ASN A 270 -12.48 -11.30 24.05
CA ASN A 270 -13.35 -11.49 25.21
C ASN A 270 -13.39 -10.26 26.12
N HIS A 271 -14.43 -10.19 26.97
CA HIS A 271 -14.55 -9.22 28.05
C HIS A 271 -14.24 -9.81 29.44
N GLN A 272 -14.10 -11.12 29.55
CA GLN A 272 -13.85 -11.81 30.83
C GLN A 272 -12.89 -13.01 30.68
N LYS A 273 -13.37 -14.05 30.06
CA LYS A 273 -12.65 -15.32 29.82
C LYS A 273 -13.22 -15.98 28.57
N ASP A 274 -12.43 -16.83 27.97
CA ASP A 274 -12.76 -17.65 26.82
C ASP A 274 -13.24 -16.82 25.61
N PHE A 275 -13.24 -17.42 24.44
CA PHE A 275 -13.68 -16.76 23.21
C PHE A 275 -15.14 -16.29 23.30
N SER A 276 -15.38 -15.01 23.05
CA SER A 276 -16.73 -14.43 23.01
C SER A 276 -17.14 -14.17 21.55
N ASP A 277 -18.19 -14.89 21.13
CA ASP A 277 -18.78 -14.71 19.79
C ASP A 277 -19.26 -13.28 19.57
N ASP A 278 -19.82 -12.64 20.58
CA ASP A 278 -20.32 -11.25 20.51
C ASP A 278 -19.16 -10.27 20.30
N VAL A 279 -18.11 -10.34 21.12
CA VAL A 279 -16.94 -9.47 21.01
C VAL A 279 -16.25 -9.64 19.65
N ALA A 280 -16.09 -10.89 19.19
CA ALA A 280 -15.51 -11.20 17.88
C ALA A 280 -16.34 -10.61 16.73
N ASN A 281 -17.66 -10.83 16.78
CA ASN A 281 -18.55 -10.40 15.70
C ASN A 281 -18.75 -8.88 15.66
N ASP A 282 -18.83 -8.20 16.82
CA ASP A 282 -18.91 -6.74 16.87
C ASP A 282 -17.60 -6.10 16.38
N ALA A 283 -16.44 -6.66 16.71
CA ALA A 283 -15.16 -6.21 16.16
C ALA A 283 -15.12 -6.36 14.63
N ILE A 284 -15.56 -7.49 14.07
CA ILE A 284 -15.63 -7.72 12.61
C ILE A 284 -16.60 -6.73 11.94
N LYS A 285 -17.73 -6.44 12.58
CA LYS A 285 -18.71 -5.47 12.07
C LYS A 285 -18.12 -4.06 12.00
N SER A 286 -17.40 -3.62 13.03
CA SER A 286 -16.70 -2.33 13.01
C SER A 286 -15.58 -2.32 11.96
N ALA A 287 -14.82 -3.42 11.84
CA ALA A 287 -13.80 -3.60 10.79
C ALA A 287 -14.39 -3.52 9.38
N LYS A 288 -15.56 -4.08 9.13
CA LYS A 288 -16.25 -4.00 7.84
C LYS A 288 -16.48 -2.55 7.41
N GLY A 289 -16.84 -1.67 8.36
CA GLY A 289 -17.00 -0.24 8.10
C GLY A 289 -15.67 0.45 7.78
N ILE A 290 -14.56 -0.02 8.36
CA ILE A 290 -13.22 0.53 8.15
C ILE A 290 -12.64 0.11 6.80
N LYS A 291 -12.88 -1.12 6.37
CA LYS A 291 -12.29 -1.72 5.14
C LYS A 291 -12.67 -1.00 3.84
N ALA A 292 -13.71 -0.19 3.86
CA ALA A 292 -14.06 0.66 2.73
C ALA A 292 -13.06 1.82 2.52
N ASP A 293 -12.34 2.19 3.58
CA ASP A 293 -11.50 3.39 3.62
C ASP A 293 -10.03 3.10 4.00
N ALA A 294 -9.74 1.90 4.50
CA ALA A 294 -8.41 1.50 4.99
C ALA A 294 -8.14 0.00 4.80
N ASP A 295 -6.89 -0.34 4.55
CA ASP A 295 -6.43 -1.73 4.60
C ASP A 295 -6.22 -2.15 6.06
N ILE A 296 -6.74 -3.31 6.46
CA ILE A 296 -6.54 -3.87 7.80
C ILE A 296 -5.64 -5.10 7.71
N TYR A 297 -4.46 -5.00 8.30
CA TYR A 297 -3.59 -6.14 8.59
C TYR A 297 -3.90 -6.66 9.98
N THR A 298 -3.87 -7.99 10.15
CA THR A 298 -3.96 -8.62 11.46
C THR A 298 -2.71 -9.48 11.70
N ILE A 299 -2.18 -9.43 12.92
CA ILE A 299 -1.00 -10.21 13.35
C ILE A 299 -1.39 -11.02 14.57
N GLY A 300 -1.33 -12.34 14.43
CA GLY A 300 -1.59 -13.29 15.52
C GLY A 300 -0.30 -13.94 16.03
N ILE A 301 -0.14 -13.99 17.37
CA ILE A 301 0.99 -14.66 18.03
C ILE A 301 0.54 -15.71 19.05
N PHE A 302 -0.62 -16.30 18.85
CA PHE A 302 -1.19 -17.30 19.74
C PHE A 302 -0.85 -18.74 19.31
N SER A 303 -0.91 -19.66 20.27
CA SER A 303 -0.71 -21.07 19.99
C SER A 303 -1.82 -21.59 19.05
N GLY A 304 -1.43 -22.07 17.89
CA GLY A 304 -2.37 -22.53 16.86
C GLY A 304 -2.77 -21.47 15.83
N ALA A 305 -2.13 -20.31 15.85
CA ALA A 305 -2.26 -19.34 14.77
C ALA A 305 -1.84 -19.96 13.43
N ASP A 306 -2.70 -19.85 12.41
CA ASP A 306 -2.52 -20.53 11.14
C ASP A 306 -3.35 -19.83 10.05
N VAL A 307 -2.67 -19.16 9.13
CA VAL A 307 -3.30 -18.39 8.03
C VAL A 307 -4.07 -19.27 7.04
N SER A 308 -3.93 -20.60 7.10
CA SER A 308 -4.68 -21.51 6.24
C SER A 308 -6.07 -21.85 6.77
N ILE A 309 -6.33 -21.57 8.06
CA ILE A 309 -7.62 -21.86 8.70
C ILE A 309 -8.58 -20.70 8.49
N THR A 310 -9.49 -20.85 7.54
CA THR A 310 -10.46 -19.82 7.17
C THR A 310 -11.89 -20.15 7.60
N GLY A 311 -12.12 -21.25 8.28
CA GLY A 311 -13.46 -21.67 8.69
C GLY A 311 -13.48 -23.02 9.40
N HIS A 312 -14.68 -23.47 9.71
CA HIS A 312 -14.88 -24.78 10.36
C HIS A 312 -14.65 -25.93 9.38
N SER A 313 -13.92 -26.94 9.82
CA SER A 313 -13.65 -28.16 9.06
C SER A 313 -13.97 -29.38 9.92
N GLY A 314 -15.06 -30.08 9.63
CA GLY A 314 -15.35 -31.34 10.29
C GLY A 314 -16.79 -31.54 10.74
N TRP A 315 -17.01 -32.63 11.50
CA TRP A 315 -18.28 -32.98 12.10
C TRP A 315 -18.22 -32.53 13.58
N GLY A 316 -18.96 -31.54 13.95
CA GLY A 316 -19.00 -31.05 15.33
C GLY A 316 -19.16 -29.52 15.42
N GLY A 317 -18.87 -28.96 16.57
CA GLY A 317 -18.83 -27.50 16.76
C GLY A 317 -17.47 -26.93 16.40
N TRP A 318 -17.42 -25.62 16.22
CA TRP A 318 -16.18 -24.88 16.04
C TRP A 318 -15.22 -25.10 17.22
N THR A 319 -13.98 -25.40 16.94
CA THR A 319 -12.88 -25.36 17.93
C THR A 319 -12.43 -23.91 18.15
N ASP A 320 -11.86 -23.64 19.33
CA ASP A 320 -11.33 -22.29 19.64
C ASP A 320 -10.26 -21.88 18.62
N LYS A 321 -9.42 -22.83 18.18
CA LYS A 321 -8.44 -22.59 17.13
C LYS A 321 -9.08 -22.13 15.83
N GLU A 322 -10.16 -22.75 15.37
CA GLU A 322 -10.87 -22.37 14.16
C GLU A 322 -11.56 -21.02 14.33
N LYS A 323 -12.24 -20.79 15.46
CA LYS A 323 -12.89 -19.51 15.75
C LYS A 323 -11.90 -18.35 15.72
N PHE A 324 -10.76 -18.52 16.37
CA PHE A 324 -9.79 -17.45 16.48
C PHE A 324 -9.12 -17.14 15.13
N ASN A 325 -8.71 -18.14 14.36
CA ASN A 325 -8.16 -17.91 13.01
C ASN A 325 -9.21 -17.28 12.07
N ALA A 326 -10.45 -17.76 12.12
CA ALA A 326 -11.54 -17.18 11.33
C ALA A 326 -11.85 -15.71 11.76
N PHE A 327 -11.77 -15.42 13.06
CA PHE A 327 -11.85 -14.04 13.57
C PHE A 327 -10.76 -13.16 12.99
N MET A 328 -9.49 -13.58 13.02
CA MET A 328 -8.38 -12.82 12.46
C MET A 328 -8.54 -12.57 10.96
N HIS A 329 -9.02 -13.56 10.21
CA HIS A 329 -9.37 -13.40 8.81
C HIS A 329 -10.55 -12.45 8.60
N GLY A 330 -11.61 -12.59 9.41
CA GLY A 330 -12.79 -11.73 9.34
C GLY A 330 -12.51 -10.28 9.66
N LEU A 331 -11.55 -10.04 10.57
CA LEU A 331 -11.11 -8.71 10.96
C LEU A 331 -10.24 -8.08 9.87
N SER A 332 -9.37 -8.85 9.22
CA SER A 332 -8.45 -8.37 8.18
C SER A 332 -9.14 -8.04 6.86
N SER A 333 -8.42 -7.33 5.98
CA SER A 333 -8.85 -7.07 4.60
C SER A 333 -8.83 -8.30 3.69
N ASN A 334 -8.47 -9.49 4.21
CA ASN A 334 -8.65 -10.74 3.48
C ASN A 334 -10.12 -10.97 3.07
N TYR A 335 -11.06 -10.54 3.91
CA TYR A 335 -12.49 -10.69 3.65
C TYR A 335 -13.22 -9.35 3.86
N PRO A 336 -13.27 -8.50 2.82
CA PRO A 336 -13.83 -7.15 2.93
C PRO A 336 -15.28 -7.11 3.38
N THR A 337 -16.06 -8.14 3.05
CA THR A 337 -17.50 -8.21 3.32
C THR A 337 -17.85 -9.05 4.54
N ALA A 338 -16.87 -9.56 5.29
CA ALA A 338 -17.11 -10.39 6.46
C ALA A 338 -18.14 -9.76 7.41
N GLY A 339 -19.14 -10.53 7.82
CA GLY A 339 -20.16 -10.10 8.78
C GLY A 339 -19.93 -10.67 10.17
N THR A 340 -19.43 -11.90 10.23
CA THR A 340 -19.04 -12.62 11.45
C THR A 340 -17.86 -13.53 11.13
N TYR A 341 -17.20 -14.09 12.16
CA TYR A 341 -16.12 -15.05 11.95
C TYR A 341 -16.63 -16.35 11.29
N GLU A 342 -17.90 -16.70 11.44
CA GLU A 342 -18.54 -17.84 10.78
C GLU A 342 -18.95 -17.54 9.32
N LYS A 343 -19.09 -16.26 8.96
CA LYS A 343 -19.58 -15.80 7.65
C LYS A 343 -18.63 -14.77 7.07
N LEU A 344 -17.48 -15.24 6.61
CA LEU A 344 -16.42 -14.40 6.08
C LEU A 344 -16.77 -13.80 4.70
N GLY A 345 -17.50 -14.55 3.86
CA GLY A 345 -17.80 -14.12 2.49
C GLY A 345 -16.68 -14.46 1.51
N THR A 346 -16.54 -13.66 0.46
CA THR A 346 -15.53 -13.89 -0.59
C THR A 346 -14.19 -13.29 -0.18
N ARG A 347 -13.13 -14.07 -0.35
CA ARG A 347 -11.77 -13.60 -0.10
C ARG A 347 -11.32 -12.63 -1.19
N ALA A 348 -10.69 -11.54 -0.77
CA ALA A 348 -10.10 -10.57 -1.68
C ALA A 348 -8.93 -11.18 -2.47
N LYS A 349 -8.63 -10.59 -3.62
CA LYS A 349 -7.49 -10.94 -4.44
C LYS A 349 -6.50 -9.77 -4.47
N ASP A 350 -5.21 -10.09 -4.59
CA ASP A 350 -4.17 -9.11 -4.87
C ASP A 350 -4.17 -8.71 -6.36
N SER A 351 -3.31 -7.77 -6.73
CA SER A 351 -3.16 -7.31 -8.12
C SER A 351 -2.75 -8.41 -9.12
N ASN A 352 -2.23 -9.53 -8.63
CA ASN A 352 -1.80 -10.68 -9.43
C ASN A 352 -2.87 -11.78 -9.50
N GLY A 353 -4.03 -11.58 -8.84
CA GLY A 353 -5.11 -12.54 -8.77
C GLY A 353 -4.94 -13.63 -7.71
N ASN A 354 -3.90 -13.55 -6.86
CA ASN A 354 -3.72 -14.45 -5.74
C ASN A 354 -4.61 -14.06 -4.55
N ASP A 355 -4.79 -14.98 -3.62
CA ASP A 355 -5.52 -14.70 -2.39
C ASP A 355 -4.80 -13.62 -1.56
N ALA A 356 -5.54 -12.59 -1.16
CA ALA A 356 -5.01 -11.54 -0.29
C ALA A 356 -4.45 -12.11 1.02
N ALA A 357 -3.36 -11.52 1.53
CA ALA A 357 -2.57 -12.04 2.64
C ALA A 357 -2.40 -11.01 3.78
N TYR A 358 -3.49 -10.38 4.18
CA TYR A 358 -3.50 -9.38 5.27
C TYR A 358 -3.45 -9.98 6.68
N TYR A 359 -3.74 -11.28 6.86
CA TYR A 359 -3.50 -11.97 8.12
C TYR A 359 -2.10 -12.59 8.12
N LYS A 360 -1.30 -12.27 9.13
CA LYS A 360 0.07 -12.74 9.34
C LYS A 360 0.19 -13.43 10.69
N VAL A 361 1.15 -14.35 10.82
CA VAL A 361 1.40 -15.11 12.05
C VAL A 361 2.88 -15.08 12.40
N ALA A 362 3.21 -14.73 13.64
CA ALA A 362 4.55 -14.83 14.18
C ALA A 362 4.63 -15.90 15.27
N SER A 363 5.69 -16.68 15.28
CA SER A 363 5.95 -17.72 16.28
C SER A 363 7.00 -17.32 17.32
N ASP A 364 7.76 -16.26 17.05
CA ASP A 364 8.83 -15.74 17.89
C ASP A 364 9.01 -14.23 17.69
N SER A 365 9.84 -13.63 18.53
CA SER A 365 10.09 -12.18 18.52
C SER A 365 10.72 -11.68 17.22
N LYS A 366 11.60 -12.48 16.62
CA LYS A 366 12.23 -12.15 15.35
C LYS A 366 11.22 -12.18 14.20
N GLY A 367 10.39 -13.21 14.13
CA GLY A 367 9.32 -13.34 13.15
C GLY A 367 8.32 -12.18 13.26
N LEU A 368 8.04 -11.70 14.47
CA LEU A 368 7.18 -10.53 14.67
C LEU A 368 7.81 -9.26 14.10
N GLU A 369 9.09 -9.02 14.35
CA GLU A 369 9.82 -7.88 13.79
C GLU A 369 9.83 -7.93 12.25
N ASP A 370 10.11 -9.12 11.68
CA ASP A 370 10.13 -9.34 10.24
C ASP A 370 8.75 -9.10 9.60
N ILE A 371 7.66 -9.47 10.28
CA ILE A 371 6.28 -9.19 9.82
C ILE A 371 5.98 -7.70 9.80
N PHE A 372 6.34 -6.95 10.84
CA PHE A 372 6.14 -5.49 10.84
C PHE A 372 6.88 -4.84 9.69
N LYS A 373 8.13 -5.27 9.43
CA LYS A 373 8.90 -4.78 8.29
C LYS A 373 8.27 -5.19 6.95
N GLN A 374 7.79 -6.43 6.83
CA GLN A 374 7.10 -6.88 5.62
C GLN A 374 5.84 -6.03 5.34
N ILE A 375 5.03 -5.76 6.37
CA ILE A 375 3.85 -4.90 6.25
C ILE A 375 4.26 -3.49 5.84
N GLU A 376 5.32 -2.93 6.40
CA GLU A 376 5.85 -1.62 6.01
C GLU A 376 6.22 -1.60 4.53
N ASP A 377 6.96 -2.61 4.05
CA ASP A 377 7.35 -2.73 2.65
C ASP A 377 6.13 -2.90 1.72
N GLU A 378 5.12 -3.69 2.12
CA GLU A 378 3.86 -3.86 1.38
C GLU A 378 3.07 -2.55 1.30
N ILE A 379 2.97 -1.79 2.40
CA ILE A 379 2.29 -0.50 2.44
C ILE A 379 3.00 0.51 1.55
N ILE A 380 4.32 0.61 1.67
CA ILE A 380 5.14 1.52 0.86
C ILE A 380 5.00 1.14 -0.62
N SER A 381 5.13 -0.12 -0.96
CA SER A 381 5.00 -0.61 -2.33
C SER A 381 3.62 -0.30 -2.93
N SER A 382 2.55 -0.51 -2.18
CA SER A 382 1.18 -0.24 -2.62
C SER A 382 0.85 1.27 -2.72
N ALA A 383 1.53 2.09 -1.94
CA ALA A 383 1.43 3.55 -2.03
C ALA A 383 2.28 4.15 -3.17
N GLN A 384 3.24 3.36 -3.67
CA GLN A 384 4.10 3.70 -4.82
C GLN A 384 3.49 3.25 -6.15
N SER A 385 2.20 3.00 -6.21
CA SER A 385 1.53 2.68 -7.47
C SER A 385 2.02 3.64 -8.56
N PRO A 386 2.50 3.13 -9.70
CA PRO A 386 2.81 3.99 -10.84
C PRO A 386 1.56 4.84 -11.07
N THR A 387 1.76 6.10 -11.40
CA THR A 387 0.71 7.08 -11.68
C THR A 387 -0.56 6.37 -12.07
N GLN A 388 -1.63 6.56 -11.30
CA GLN A 388 -2.93 6.20 -11.83
C GLN A 388 -2.99 6.93 -13.17
N VAL A 389 -2.84 6.18 -14.24
CA VAL A 389 -3.19 6.65 -15.57
C VAL A 389 -4.59 7.18 -15.36
N GLY A 390 -4.78 8.47 -15.58
CA GLY A 390 -6.00 9.14 -15.20
C GLY A 390 -7.16 8.28 -15.62
N GLN A 391 -8.07 8.03 -14.71
CA GLN A 391 -9.32 7.39 -15.07
C GLN A 391 -9.94 8.35 -16.06
N GLY A 392 -9.87 8.02 -17.37
CA GLY A 392 -10.70 8.63 -18.34
C GLY A 392 -12.16 8.56 -17.87
N GLU A 393 -13.02 9.39 -18.37
CA GLU A 393 -14.44 9.36 -18.02
C GLU A 393 -15.09 7.99 -18.33
N ASP A 394 -14.41 7.16 -19.14
CA ASP A 394 -14.84 5.79 -19.48
C ASP A 394 -14.05 4.75 -18.65
N PRO A 395 -14.72 3.92 -17.82
CA PRO A 395 -14.07 2.86 -17.06
C PRO A 395 -13.35 1.80 -17.93
N SER A 396 -13.64 1.71 -19.22
CA SER A 396 -12.94 0.82 -20.16
C SER A 396 -11.52 1.29 -20.46
N ASP A 397 -11.21 2.59 -20.24
CA ASP A 397 -9.92 3.17 -20.46
C ASP A 397 -8.97 3.01 -19.24
N ALA A 398 -9.45 2.41 -18.17
CA ALA A 398 -8.65 2.18 -16.97
C ALA A 398 -7.46 1.24 -17.27
N GLY A 399 -6.26 1.78 -17.16
CA GLY A 399 -5.01 1.04 -17.41
C GLY A 399 -4.37 1.28 -18.78
N PHE A 400 -4.96 2.12 -19.62
CA PHE A 400 -4.40 2.52 -20.90
C PHE A 400 -3.81 3.92 -20.84
N ILE A 401 -2.80 4.18 -21.67
CA ILE A 401 -2.28 5.50 -21.92
C ILE A 401 -2.99 6.03 -23.15
N THR A 402 -3.78 7.08 -22.98
CA THR A 402 -4.41 7.77 -24.11
C THR A 402 -3.53 8.93 -24.53
N LEU A 403 -3.07 8.91 -25.77
CA LEU A 403 -2.36 10.02 -26.39
C LEU A 403 -3.37 10.83 -27.19
N THR A 404 -3.52 12.10 -26.86
CA THR A 404 -4.40 13.02 -27.57
C THR A 404 -3.55 14.03 -28.34
N ASP A 405 -3.73 14.07 -29.66
CA ASP A 405 -3.13 15.09 -30.52
C ASP A 405 -4.21 16.00 -31.10
N GLN A 406 -4.06 17.30 -30.88
CA GLN A 406 -4.96 18.28 -31.43
C GLN A 406 -4.45 18.72 -32.81
N LEU A 407 -5.15 18.28 -33.83
CA LEU A 407 -4.82 18.66 -35.22
C LEU A 407 -5.14 20.12 -35.48
N GLY A 408 -4.30 20.79 -36.28
CA GLY A 408 -4.58 22.14 -36.77
C GLY A 408 -5.73 22.13 -37.79
N ASP A 409 -6.36 23.31 -37.98
CA ASP A 409 -7.58 23.49 -38.78
C ASP A 409 -7.48 23.00 -40.24
N TYR A 410 -6.27 22.78 -40.73
CA TYR A 410 -6.00 22.37 -42.12
C TYR A 410 -5.46 20.97 -42.26
N MET A 411 -5.50 20.19 -41.16
CA MET A 411 -5.02 18.82 -41.13
C MET A 411 -6.19 17.85 -41.11
N GLN A 412 -6.00 16.74 -41.78
CA GLN A 412 -6.96 15.63 -41.80
C GLN A 412 -6.19 14.33 -41.62
N VAL A 413 -6.75 13.43 -40.80
CA VAL A 413 -6.25 12.05 -40.66
C VAL A 413 -6.81 11.23 -41.83
N ASP A 414 -5.94 10.61 -42.59
CA ASP A 414 -6.35 9.73 -43.70
C ASP A 414 -6.49 8.27 -43.21
N ASP A 415 -5.60 7.83 -42.32
CA ASP A 415 -5.62 6.48 -41.76
C ASP A 415 -4.96 6.45 -40.39
N ILE A 416 -5.33 5.46 -39.59
CA ILE A 416 -4.80 5.25 -38.25
C ILE A 416 -4.19 3.86 -38.16
#